data_25ff1226ecb11276f2ffc178677d356d
#
_entry.id   25ff1226ecb11276f2ffc178677d356d
#
_cell.length_a   1.000
_cell.length_b   1.000
_cell.length_c   1.000
_cell.angle_alpha   90.00
_cell.angle_beta   90.00
_cell.angle_gamma   90.00
#
_symmetry.space_group_name_H-M   'P 1'
#
loop_
_entity.id
_entity.type
_entity.pdbx_description
1 polymer ?
#
loop_
_entity_poly.entity_id
_entity_poly.type
_entity_poly.pdbx_seq_one_letter_code
_entity_poly.pdbx_strand_id
1 'polypeptide(L)'
;MEQRQLGTQGLRVAAVGLGCMGMSEFYGPADDAESIATIHRALDLGVNFLDTADMYGVGKNEELVGKAIRGRRDQVVLATKFGVVRTGDPLYRGIDGRPEYVRQACDSSLRRLGVDTIDLYIQHRVDPNVPIEDTVGAMSELVKAGKVRYLGLSEAGPQTIRRAHGVHPISALQTEYSLWSRDPEDALLPTLRELGIGFVPYSPLGRGFLTGQIRRFEDFAPDDYRRRAPRFQGDNFQKNLALADRVAEMAKAKGVTPGQLALAWVLAQGQDIAPIPGSKRRSHLEENAAAAEVKLTARELQEIEELAPRGAAAGLRYPEAALRMTDL
;
A
#
# COMPACT_ATOMS: atom_id res chain seq x y z
N MET A 1 -9.40 14.82 -9.07
CA MET A 1 -8.18 13.98 -8.89
C MET A 1 -7.76 13.42 -10.24
N GLU A 2 -6.47 13.54 -10.61
CA GLU A 2 -5.89 12.90 -11.81
C GLU A 2 -6.08 11.38 -11.75
N GLN A 3 -6.33 10.74 -12.90
CA GLN A 3 -6.46 9.30 -13.01
C GLN A 3 -5.20 8.70 -13.63
N ARG A 4 -4.72 7.60 -13.07
CA ARG A 4 -3.58 6.82 -13.57
C ARG A 4 -4.03 5.44 -14.03
N GLN A 5 -3.38 4.92 -15.04
CA GLN A 5 -3.62 3.57 -15.53
C GLN A 5 -2.59 2.62 -14.90
N LEU A 6 -3.07 1.61 -14.20
CA LEU A 6 -2.23 0.54 -13.67
C LEU A 6 -2.32 -0.68 -14.60
N GLY A 7 -1.19 -1.04 -15.17
CA GLY A 7 -1.12 -2.14 -16.13
C GLY A 7 -1.74 -1.78 -17.49
N THR A 8 -1.81 -2.79 -18.35
CA THR A 8 -2.32 -2.67 -19.73
C THR A 8 -3.75 -3.16 -19.90
N GLN A 9 -4.37 -3.70 -18.84
CA GLN A 9 -5.69 -4.31 -18.86
C GLN A 9 -6.84 -3.30 -18.66
N GLY A 10 -6.52 -2.01 -18.47
CA GLY A 10 -7.53 -0.95 -18.35
C GLY A 10 -7.92 -0.56 -16.92
N LEU A 11 -7.18 -1.03 -15.91
CA LEU A 11 -7.37 -0.60 -14.53
C LEU A 11 -6.99 0.88 -14.37
N ARG A 12 -7.98 1.73 -14.11
CA ARG A 12 -7.79 3.18 -13.87
C ARG A 12 -8.11 3.52 -12.43
N VAL A 13 -7.21 4.23 -11.77
CA VAL A 13 -7.30 4.62 -10.36
C VAL A 13 -6.95 6.08 -10.18
N ALA A 14 -7.40 6.68 -9.09
CA ALA A 14 -6.92 8.00 -8.67
C ALA A 14 -5.39 7.99 -8.46
N ALA A 15 -4.70 9.06 -8.81
CA ALA A 15 -3.25 9.19 -8.67
C ALA A 15 -2.77 8.96 -7.23
N VAL A 16 -3.60 9.28 -6.23
CA VAL A 16 -3.39 8.94 -4.82
C VAL A 16 -4.60 8.12 -4.37
N GLY A 17 -4.35 6.92 -3.85
CA GLY A 17 -5.38 6.08 -3.24
C GLY A 17 -5.45 6.25 -1.72
N LEU A 18 -6.27 5.44 -1.06
CA LEU A 18 -6.47 5.42 0.38
C LEU A 18 -6.20 4.03 0.94
N GLY A 19 -5.14 3.89 1.75
CA GLY A 19 -4.89 2.69 2.56
C GLY A 19 -5.79 2.68 3.79
N CYS A 20 -6.62 1.65 3.94
CA CYS A 20 -7.61 1.55 5.02
C CYS A 20 -7.12 0.78 6.26
N MET A 21 -5.93 0.16 6.24
CA MET A 21 -5.42 -0.69 7.32
C MET A 21 -5.47 -0.02 8.70
N GLY A 22 -5.01 1.23 8.79
CA GLY A 22 -4.96 1.98 10.06
C GLY A 22 -6.32 2.31 10.67
N MET A 23 -7.41 2.08 9.94
CA MET A 23 -8.78 2.26 10.42
C MET A 23 -9.24 1.13 11.34
N SER A 24 -8.47 0.02 11.43
CA SER A 24 -8.84 -1.15 12.25
C SER A 24 -7.72 -1.65 13.16
N GLU A 25 -6.43 -1.46 12.78
CA GLU A 25 -5.31 -1.98 13.58
C GLU A 25 -3.96 -1.32 13.25
N PHE A 26 -2.92 -1.68 14.01
CA PHE A 26 -1.49 -1.38 13.87
C PHE A 26 -1.04 0.05 14.23
N TYR A 27 -1.86 1.07 14.10
CA TYR A 27 -1.47 2.47 14.31
C TYR A 27 -2.27 3.14 15.43
N GLY A 28 -2.44 2.43 16.55
CA GLY A 28 -3.19 2.91 17.71
C GLY A 28 -4.70 2.94 17.46
N PRO A 29 -5.48 3.51 18.40
CA PRO A 29 -6.94 3.45 18.37
C PRO A 29 -7.52 4.09 17.11
N ALA A 30 -8.62 3.51 16.62
CA ALA A 30 -9.40 4.00 15.49
C ALA A 30 -10.84 4.25 15.93
N ASP A 31 -11.52 5.12 15.20
CA ASP A 31 -12.95 5.44 15.34
C ASP A 31 -13.63 5.08 14.03
N ASP A 32 -14.60 4.18 14.08
CA ASP A 32 -15.33 3.69 12.91
C ASP A 32 -16.11 4.81 12.22
N ALA A 33 -16.71 5.75 12.97
CA ALA A 33 -17.48 6.85 12.40
C ALA A 33 -16.56 7.83 11.65
N GLU A 34 -15.42 8.21 12.22
CA GLU A 34 -14.43 9.04 11.54
C GLU A 34 -13.79 8.29 10.36
N SER A 35 -13.57 6.98 10.46
CA SER A 35 -13.05 6.16 9.37
C SER A 35 -14.02 6.11 8.18
N ILE A 36 -15.31 5.90 8.42
CA ILE A 36 -16.35 5.97 7.39
C ILE A 36 -16.43 7.37 6.78
N ALA A 37 -16.43 8.42 7.61
CA ALA A 37 -16.42 9.80 7.13
C ALA A 37 -15.17 10.11 6.29
N THR A 38 -14.02 9.52 6.63
CA THR A 38 -12.77 9.65 5.85
C THR A 38 -12.89 8.98 4.49
N ILE A 39 -13.49 7.78 4.40
CA ILE A 39 -13.77 7.12 3.12
C ILE A 39 -14.74 7.94 2.28
N HIS A 40 -15.82 8.45 2.86
CA HIS A 40 -16.76 9.31 2.13
C HIS A 40 -16.07 10.56 1.60
N ARG A 41 -15.27 11.21 2.44
CA ARG A 41 -14.49 12.38 2.03
C ARG A 41 -13.49 12.08 0.91
N ALA A 42 -12.87 10.88 0.93
CA ALA A 42 -12.00 10.42 -0.16
C ALA A 42 -12.75 10.41 -1.49
N LEU A 43 -13.92 9.79 -1.53
CA LEU A 43 -14.75 9.73 -2.74
C LEU A 43 -15.18 11.13 -3.21
N ASP A 44 -15.52 12.03 -2.29
CA ASP A 44 -15.91 13.42 -2.62
C ASP A 44 -14.74 14.23 -3.23
N LEU A 45 -13.49 13.88 -2.87
CA LEU A 45 -12.26 14.45 -3.45
C LEU A 45 -11.81 13.75 -4.75
N GLY A 46 -12.51 12.68 -5.15
CA GLY A 46 -12.15 11.87 -6.32
C GLY A 46 -11.00 10.88 -6.03
N VAL A 47 -10.67 10.63 -4.76
CA VAL A 47 -9.77 9.55 -4.32
C VAL A 47 -10.60 8.26 -4.29
N ASN A 48 -10.67 7.58 -5.43
CA ASN A 48 -11.55 6.44 -5.64
C ASN A 48 -10.91 5.08 -5.40
N PHE A 49 -9.59 5.02 -5.24
CA PHE A 49 -8.83 3.78 -5.06
C PHE A 49 -8.71 3.46 -3.56
N LEU A 50 -9.49 2.48 -3.09
CA LEU A 50 -9.51 2.03 -1.69
C LEU A 50 -8.79 0.70 -1.56
N ASP A 51 -7.83 0.61 -0.63
CA ASP A 51 -7.03 -0.58 -0.37
C ASP A 51 -7.31 -1.15 1.03
N THR A 52 -7.75 -2.39 1.08
CA THR A 52 -7.95 -3.18 2.31
C THR A 52 -7.31 -4.56 2.20
N ALA A 53 -7.56 -5.46 3.14
CA ALA A 53 -7.17 -6.87 3.10
C ALA A 53 -8.00 -7.71 4.09
N ASP A 54 -8.13 -9.00 3.82
CA ASP A 54 -8.80 -9.98 4.69
C ASP A 54 -8.16 -10.09 6.07
N MET A 55 -6.82 -9.94 6.14
CA MET A 55 -6.10 -10.03 7.40
C MET A 55 -6.25 -8.79 8.30
N TYR A 56 -6.67 -7.63 7.78
CA TYR A 56 -6.77 -6.41 8.58
C TYR A 56 -7.93 -6.49 9.57
N GLY A 57 -7.58 -6.44 10.87
CA GLY A 57 -8.54 -6.67 11.95
C GLY A 57 -9.27 -8.01 11.83
N VAL A 58 -8.68 -9.00 11.13
CA VAL A 58 -9.29 -10.32 10.85
C VAL A 58 -10.67 -10.15 10.19
N GLY A 59 -10.69 -9.44 9.06
CA GLY A 59 -11.89 -9.17 8.27
C GLY A 59 -12.71 -7.93 8.69
N LYS A 60 -12.52 -7.39 9.89
CA LYS A 60 -13.25 -6.20 10.36
C LYS A 60 -13.04 -4.97 9.48
N ASN A 61 -11.84 -4.84 8.89
CA ASN A 61 -11.55 -3.73 8.01
C ASN A 61 -12.36 -3.82 6.70
N GLU A 62 -12.50 -5.00 6.12
CA GLU A 62 -13.36 -5.22 4.95
C GLU A 62 -14.83 -4.93 5.28
N GLU A 63 -15.33 -5.32 6.46
CA GLU A 63 -16.68 -4.99 6.92
C GLU A 63 -16.88 -3.47 7.06
N LEU A 64 -15.89 -2.75 7.61
CA LEU A 64 -15.91 -1.29 7.74
C LEU A 64 -15.95 -0.62 6.35
N VAL A 65 -15.06 -1.03 5.44
CA VAL A 65 -15.02 -0.51 4.06
C VAL A 65 -16.34 -0.83 3.35
N GLY A 66 -16.86 -2.06 3.47
CA GLY A 66 -18.14 -2.45 2.90
C GLY A 66 -19.32 -1.59 3.38
N LYS A 67 -19.36 -1.25 4.69
CA LYS A 67 -20.33 -0.29 5.23
C LYS A 67 -20.21 1.09 4.60
N ALA A 68 -18.97 1.59 4.47
CA ALA A 68 -18.69 2.93 3.94
C ALA A 68 -19.05 3.07 2.46
N ILE A 69 -18.86 2.02 1.64
CA ILE A 69 -19.11 2.09 0.18
C ILE A 69 -20.53 1.70 -0.21
N ARG A 70 -21.38 1.34 0.76
CA ARG A 70 -22.78 1.00 0.48
C ARG A 70 -23.51 2.16 -0.17
N GLY A 71 -24.08 1.91 -1.36
CA GLY A 71 -24.75 2.94 -2.17
C GLY A 71 -23.80 3.85 -2.96
N ARG A 72 -22.47 3.62 -2.87
CA ARG A 72 -21.44 4.36 -3.62
C ARG A 72 -20.43 3.44 -4.31
N ARG A 73 -20.75 2.15 -4.46
CA ARG A 73 -19.85 1.13 -5.01
C ARG A 73 -19.34 1.46 -6.42
N ASP A 74 -20.15 2.08 -7.22
CA ASP A 74 -19.86 2.53 -8.59
C ASP A 74 -18.79 3.65 -8.65
N GLN A 75 -18.57 4.35 -7.54
CA GLN A 75 -17.56 5.40 -7.42
C GLN A 75 -16.19 4.86 -6.97
N VAL A 76 -16.08 3.55 -6.68
CA VAL A 76 -14.92 2.95 -6.01
C VAL A 76 -14.19 1.97 -6.91
N VAL A 77 -12.87 2.08 -6.95
CA VAL A 77 -11.96 1.01 -7.36
C VAL A 77 -11.47 0.31 -6.09
N LEU A 78 -12.00 -0.87 -5.84
CA LEU A 78 -11.82 -1.61 -4.59
C LEU A 78 -10.72 -2.64 -4.73
N ALA A 79 -9.64 -2.50 -3.94
CA ALA A 79 -8.60 -3.50 -3.79
C ALA A 79 -8.72 -4.22 -2.44
N THR A 80 -8.65 -5.54 -2.46
CA THR A 80 -8.43 -6.34 -1.25
C THR A 80 -7.43 -7.45 -1.51
N LYS A 81 -6.94 -8.08 -0.42
CA LYS A 81 -5.84 -9.02 -0.47
C LYS A 81 -6.17 -10.29 0.31
N PHE A 82 -5.55 -11.41 -0.09
CA PHE A 82 -5.61 -12.70 0.57
C PHE A 82 -4.21 -13.31 0.72
N GLY A 83 -4.11 -14.39 1.46
CA GLY A 83 -2.90 -15.21 1.52
C GLY A 83 -2.14 -15.11 2.83
N VAL A 84 -2.31 -14.03 3.61
CA VAL A 84 -1.77 -13.95 4.97
C VAL A 84 -2.80 -14.50 5.95
N VAL A 85 -2.55 -15.72 6.46
CA VAL A 85 -3.45 -16.39 7.40
C VAL A 85 -3.14 -15.95 8.82
N ARG A 86 -4.18 -15.56 9.55
CA ARG A 86 -4.12 -15.27 11.00
C ARG A 86 -4.95 -16.30 11.74
N THR A 87 -4.33 -16.91 12.74
CA THR A 87 -5.02 -17.82 13.67
C THR A 87 -5.43 -17.10 14.95
N GLY A 88 -5.99 -17.84 15.93
CA GLY A 88 -6.26 -17.30 17.27
C GLY A 88 -4.99 -16.83 18.03
N ASP A 89 -3.80 -17.27 17.62
CA ASP A 89 -2.54 -16.73 18.13
C ASP A 89 -2.21 -15.38 17.46
N PRO A 90 -2.18 -14.28 18.22
CA PRO A 90 -1.87 -12.95 17.67
C PRO A 90 -0.50 -12.82 17.02
N LEU A 91 0.43 -13.72 17.37
CA LEU A 91 1.81 -13.73 16.86
C LEU A 91 1.96 -14.61 15.61
N TYR A 92 1.05 -15.55 15.40
CA TYR A 92 1.11 -16.43 14.25
C TYR A 92 0.61 -15.75 12.97
N ARG A 93 1.46 -15.81 11.96
CA ARG A 93 1.12 -15.44 10.60
C ARG A 93 1.62 -16.52 9.67
N GLY A 94 0.71 -17.26 9.06
CA GLY A 94 0.99 -18.18 7.96
C GLY A 94 0.77 -17.51 6.62
N ILE A 95 1.20 -18.20 5.56
CA ILE A 95 0.88 -17.84 4.19
C ILE A 95 0.17 -19.05 3.57
N ASP A 96 -0.89 -18.81 2.81
CA ASP A 96 -1.62 -19.84 2.09
C ASP A 96 -1.97 -19.35 0.67
N GLY A 97 -1.26 -19.91 -0.33
CA GLY A 97 -1.47 -19.64 -1.75
C GLY A 97 -2.24 -20.75 -2.48
N ARG A 98 -2.72 -21.79 -1.77
CA ARG A 98 -3.36 -22.95 -2.41
C ARG A 98 -4.65 -22.53 -3.14
N PRO A 99 -4.94 -23.13 -4.29
CA PRO A 99 -6.12 -22.83 -5.11
C PRO A 99 -7.47 -22.83 -4.35
N GLU A 100 -7.64 -23.78 -3.43
CA GLU A 100 -8.86 -23.89 -2.61
C GLU A 100 -8.99 -22.69 -1.67
N TYR A 101 -7.87 -22.28 -1.03
CA TYR A 101 -7.85 -21.12 -0.15
C TYR A 101 -8.11 -19.83 -0.91
N VAL A 102 -7.52 -19.65 -2.10
CA VAL A 102 -7.75 -18.48 -2.98
C VAL A 102 -9.24 -18.27 -3.22
N ARG A 103 -9.96 -19.34 -3.60
CA ARG A 103 -11.41 -19.27 -3.87
C ARG A 103 -12.21 -18.96 -2.60
N GLN A 104 -11.92 -19.66 -1.49
CA GLN A 104 -12.61 -19.46 -0.20
C GLN A 104 -12.39 -18.05 0.36
N ALA A 105 -11.15 -17.54 0.28
CA ALA A 105 -10.80 -16.20 0.74
C ALA A 105 -11.53 -15.12 -0.08
N CYS A 106 -11.60 -15.27 -1.40
CA CYS A 106 -12.35 -14.37 -2.28
C CYS A 106 -13.83 -14.32 -1.91
N ASP A 107 -14.49 -15.47 -1.76
CA ASP A 107 -15.90 -15.53 -1.38
C ASP A 107 -16.16 -14.92 -0.01
N SER A 108 -15.22 -15.08 0.91
CA SER A 108 -15.30 -14.48 2.23
C SER A 108 -15.12 -12.95 2.18
N SER A 109 -14.19 -12.44 1.36
CA SER A 109 -14.01 -11.00 1.15
C SER A 109 -15.22 -10.35 0.50
N LEU A 110 -15.78 -10.97 -0.55
CA LEU A 110 -17.04 -10.49 -1.18
C LEU A 110 -18.19 -10.35 -0.18
N ARG A 111 -18.35 -11.35 0.71
CA ARG A 111 -19.40 -11.30 1.77
C ARG A 111 -19.14 -10.18 2.78
N ARG A 112 -17.90 -10.01 3.29
CA ARG A 112 -17.57 -8.96 4.27
C ARG A 112 -17.71 -7.57 3.69
N LEU A 113 -17.25 -7.39 2.44
CA LEU A 113 -17.36 -6.12 1.71
C LEU A 113 -18.79 -5.83 1.25
N GLY A 114 -19.66 -6.86 1.16
CA GLY A 114 -21.04 -6.72 0.68
C GLY A 114 -21.11 -6.31 -0.80
N VAL A 115 -20.22 -6.87 -1.62
CA VAL A 115 -20.12 -6.58 -3.07
C VAL A 115 -20.10 -7.86 -3.87
N ASP A 116 -20.52 -7.79 -5.14
CA ASP A 116 -20.52 -8.94 -6.06
C ASP A 116 -19.18 -9.06 -6.80
N THR A 117 -18.41 -7.98 -6.89
CA THR A 117 -17.15 -7.96 -7.65
C THR A 117 -16.10 -7.09 -6.93
N ILE A 118 -14.87 -7.62 -6.84
CA ILE A 118 -13.65 -6.91 -6.40
C ILE A 118 -12.96 -6.38 -7.65
N ASP A 119 -12.51 -5.11 -7.63
CA ASP A 119 -11.81 -4.55 -8.79
C ASP A 119 -10.37 -5.05 -8.90
N LEU A 120 -9.59 -5.04 -7.82
CA LEU A 120 -8.22 -5.54 -7.81
C LEU A 120 -8.03 -6.54 -6.66
N TYR A 121 -7.78 -7.81 -7.00
CA TYR A 121 -7.56 -8.88 -6.03
C TYR A 121 -6.08 -9.24 -5.98
N ILE A 122 -5.48 -9.13 -4.80
CA ILE A 122 -4.03 -9.17 -4.63
C ILE A 122 -3.63 -10.38 -3.77
N GLN A 123 -2.67 -11.17 -4.22
CA GLN A 123 -1.96 -12.09 -3.34
C GLN A 123 -1.05 -11.28 -2.42
N HIS A 124 -1.33 -11.26 -1.12
CA HIS A 124 -0.68 -10.38 -0.12
C HIS A 124 0.78 -10.74 0.13
N ARG A 125 1.09 -12.06 0.11
CA ARG A 125 2.45 -12.61 0.17
C ARG A 125 2.50 -13.85 -0.70
N VAL A 126 3.62 -14.05 -1.38
CA VAL A 126 3.88 -15.26 -2.16
C VAL A 126 4.05 -16.44 -1.20
N ASP A 127 3.34 -17.53 -1.45
CA ASP A 127 3.50 -18.76 -0.67
C ASP A 127 4.70 -19.56 -1.22
N PRO A 128 5.76 -19.75 -0.44
CA PRO A 128 6.95 -20.48 -0.90
C PRO A 128 6.69 -21.99 -1.13
N ASN A 129 5.57 -22.50 -0.63
CA ASN A 129 5.22 -23.93 -0.74
C ASN A 129 4.24 -24.22 -1.89
N VAL A 130 3.73 -23.18 -2.57
CA VAL A 130 2.76 -23.33 -3.66
C VAL A 130 3.32 -22.66 -4.92
N PRO A 131 3.44 -23.35 -6.04
CA PRO A 131 3.83 -22.71 -7.30
C PRO A 131 2.95 -21.50 -7.58
N ILE A 132 3.56 -20.37 -7.93
CA ILE A 132 2.81 -19.14 -8.20
C ILE A 132 1.80 -19.31 -9.33
N GLU A 133 2.09 -20.22 -10.27
CA GLU A 133 1.23 -20.56 -11.39
C GLU A 133 -0.10 -21.16 -10.92
N ASP A 134 -0.09 -22.00 -9.88
CA ASP A 134 -1.29 -22.62 -9.32
C ASP A 134 -2.16 -21.56 -8.63
N THR A 135 -1.54 -20.67 -7.83
CA THR A 135 -2.23 -19.56 -7.18
C THR A 135 -2.86 -18.63 -8.21
N VAL A 136 -2.09 -18.17 -9.20
CA VAL A 136 -2.59 -17.25 -10.24
C VAL A 136 -3.59 -17.95 -11.18
N GLY A 137 -3.43 -19.25 -11.41
CA GLY A 137 -4.42 -20.08 -12.10
C GLY A 137 -5.79 -19.98 -11.42
N ALA A 138 -5.85 -20.20 -10.11
CA ALA A 138 -7.08 -20.05 -9.33
C ALA A 138 -7.62 -18.62 -9.32
N MET A 139 -6.74 -17.61 -9.21
CA MET A 139 -7.17 -16.20 -9.33
C MET A 139 -7.78 -15.90 -10.71
N SER A 140 -7.23 -16.47 -11.79
CA SER A 140 -7.75 -16.29 -13.15
C SER A 140 -9.15 -16.88 -13.33
N GLU A 141 -9.47 -17.97 -12.63
CA GLU A 141 -10.82 -18.53 -12.59
C GLU A 141 -11.83 -17.58 -11.94
N LEU A 142 -11.42 -16.84 -10.90
CA LEU A 142 -12.25 -15.81 -10.27
C LEU A 142 -12.55 -14.65 -11.23
N VAL A 143 -11.58 -14.30 -12.09
CA VAL A 143 -11.81 -13.32 -13.16
C VAL A 143 -12.84 -13.85 -14.16
N LYS A 144 -12.69 -15.08 -14.63
CA LYS A 144 -13.65 -15.72 -15.55
C LYS A 144 -15.05 -15.83 -14.95
N ALA A 145 -15.13 -16.04 -13.64
CA ALA A 145 -16.40 -16.09 -12.89
C ALA A 145 -17.03 -14.69 -12.61
N GLY A 146 -16.35 -13.58 -12.98
CA GLY A 146 -16.83 -12.23 -12.74
C GLY A 146 -16.73 -11.75 -11.29
N LYS A 147 -16.11 -12.53 -10.40
CA LYS A 147 -15.90 -12.18 -8.99
C LYS A 147 -14.79 -11.16 -8.79
N VAL A 148 -13.84 -11.09 -9.72
CA VAL A 148 -12.66 -10.23 -9.70
C VAL A 148 -12.48 -9.62 -11.10
N ARG A 149 -12.04 -8.35 -11.17
CA ARG A 149 -11.76 -7.72 -12.49
C ARG A 149 -10.29 -7.80 -12.86
N TYR A 150 -9.40 -7.47 -11.92
CA TYR A 150 -7.96 -7.37 -12.14
C TYR A 150 -7.17 -8.11 -11.06
N LEU A 151 -6.02 -8.66 -11.42
CA LEU A 151 -5.14 -9.38 -10.53
C LEU A 151 -3.92 -8.55 -10.15
N GLY A 152 -3.47 -8.72 -8.90
CA GLY A 152 -2.26 -8.11 -8.39
C GLY A 152 -1.45 -9.06 -7.52
N LEU A 153 -0.18 -8.71 -7.32
CA LEU A 153 0.72 -9.35 -6.38
C LEU A 153 1.24 -8.33 -5.36
N SER A 154 1.73 -8.79 -4.23
CA SER A 154 2.39 -7.94 -3.25
C SER A 154 3.69 -8.58 -2.77
N GLU A 155 4.75 -7.76 -2.69
CA GLU A 155 6.08 -8.18 -2.23
C GLU A 155 6.66 -9.39 -2.99
N ALA A 156 6.33 -9.50 -4.28
CA ALA A 156 6.82 -10.54 -5.18
C ALA A 156 8.09 -10.09 -5.91
N GLY A 157 9.06 -10.98 -6.06
CA GLY A 157 10.30 -10.73 -6.79
C GLY A 157 10.13 -10.79 -8.32
N PRO A 158 11.11 -10.27 -9.09
CA PRO A 158 11.01 -10.17 -10.54
C PRO A 158 10.73 -11.49 -11.25
N GLN A 159 11.33 -12.59 -10.81
CA GLN A 159 11.13 -13.91 -11.43
C GLN A 159 9.71 -14.43 -11.18
N THR A 160 9.22 -14.31 -9.95
CA THR A 160 7.86 -14.69 -9.58
C THR A 160 6.82 -13.88 -10.34
N ILE A 161 7.05 -12.57 -10.49
CA ILE A 161 6.17 -11.68 -11.27
C ILE A 161 6.09 -12.14 -12.73
N ARG A 162 7.22 -12.48 -13.37
CA ARG A 162 7.25 -12.97 -14.76
C ARG A 162 6.47 -14.27 -14.93
N ARG A 163 6.66 -15.23 -14.02
CA ARG A 163 5.95 -16.52 -14.02
C ARG A 163 4.44 -16.31 -13.84
N ALA A 164 4.06 -15.50 -12.85
CA ALA A 164 2.67 -15.14 -12.60
C ALA A 164 2.00 -14.47 -13.80
N HIS A 165 2.68 -13.47 -14.39
CA HIS A 165 2.18 -12.72 -15.55
C HIS A 165 2.04 -13.61 -16.79
N GLY A 166 2.85 -14.68 -16.92
CA GLY A 166 2.75 -15.68 -17.96
C GLY A 166 1.50 -16.56 -17.86
N VAL A 167 0.90 -16.72 -16.68
CA VAL A 167 -0.35 -17.47 -16.46
C VAL A 167 -1.58 -16.60 -16.76
N HIS A 168 -1.58 -15.39 -16.20
CA HIS A 168 -2.65 -14.39 -16.40
C HIS A 168 -2.05 -12.99 -16.23
N PRO A 169 -2.45 -12.00 -17.03
CA PRO A 169 -1.98 -10.64 -16.90
C PRO A 169 -2.13 -10.11 -15.48
N ILE A 170 -1.03 -9.70 -14.86
CA ILE A 170 -1.00 -9.00 -13.57
C ILE A 170 -1.09 -7.51 -13.85
N SER A 171 -2.05 -6.84 -13.25
CA SER A 171 -2.31 -5.40 -13.46
C SER A 171 -1.47 -4.52 -12.54
N ALA A 172 -1.16 -4.97 -11.33
CA ALA A 172 -0.42 -4.18 -10.37
C ALA A 172 0.46 -5.02 -9.43
N LEU A 173 1.63 -4.49 -9.08
CA LEU A 173 2.43 -4.94 -7.94
C LEU A 173 2.29 -3.93 -6.80
N GLN A 174 2.03 -4.42 -5.58
CA GLN A 174 2.03 -3.59 -4.37
C GLN A 174 3.27 -3.89 -3.52
N THR A 175 4.14 -2.89 -3.31
CA THR A 175 5.38 -3.04 -2.52
C THR A 175 5.68 -1.74 -1.76
N GLU A 176 6.40 -1.82 -0.63
CA GLU A 176 6.82 -0.64 0.12
C GLU A 176 7.72 0.24 -0.72
N TYR A 177 7.33 1.51 -0.91
CA TYR A 177 8.14 2.49 -1.63
C TYR A 177 7.92 3.91 -1.12
N SER A 178 9.02 4.60 -0.87
CA SER A 178 9.03 5.96 -0.33
C SER A 178 10.44 6.56 -0.45
N LEU A 179 10.63 7.80 -0.02
CA LEU A 179 11.94 8.45 0.07
C LEU A 179 12.99 7.65 0.87
N TRP A 180 12.58 6.78 1.78
CA TRP A 180 13.49 5.97 2.59
C TRP A 180 13.39 4.45 2.37
N SER A 181 12.55 4.00 1.43
CA SER A 181 12.45 2.59 0.99
C SER A 181 12.53 2.55 -0.52
N ARG A 182 13.72 2.45 -1.07
CA ARG A 182 13.97 2.63 -2.50
C ARG A 182 14.42 1.36 -3.22
N ASP A 183 14.41 0.22 -2.51
CA ASP A 183 14.78 -1.10 -3.05
C ASP A 183 14.04 -1.45 -4.37
N PRO A 184 12.76 -1.07 -4.60
CA PRO A 184 12.07 -1.37 -5.86
C PRO A 184 12.71 -0.78 -7.12
N GLU A 185 13.55 0.25 -6.99
CA GLU A 185 14.18 0.91 -8.14
C GLU A 185 15.22 0.04 -8.85
N ASP A 186 15.83 -0.93 -8.15
CA ASP A 186 16.93 -1.72 -8.71
C ASP A 186 16.45 -2.74 -9.76
N ALA A 187 15.44 -3.53 -9.44
CA ALA A 187 14.97 -4.60 -10.32
C ALA A 187 13.45 -4.61 -10.54
N LEU A 188 12.65 -4.21 -9.52
CA LEU A 188 11.19 -4.30 -9.62
C LEU A 188 10.63 -3.30 -10.64
N LEU A 189 10.89 -2.00 -10.50
CA LEU A 189 10.36 -0.98 -11.41
C LEU A 189 10.75 -1.23 -12.88
N PRO A 190 12.01 -1.59 -13.22
CA PRO A 190 12.35 -1.99 -14.58
C PRO A 190 11.53 -3.19 -15.08
N THR A 191 11.37 -4.25 -14.25
CA THR A 191 10.59 -5.43 -14.60
C THR A 191 9.11 -5.10 -14.81
N LEU A 192 8.51 -4.28 -13.94
CA LEU A 192 7.12 -3.88 -14.06
C LEU A 192 6.87 -3.11 -15.36
N ARG A 193 7.74 -2.17 -15.71
CA ARG A 193 7.65 -1.39 -16.93
C ARG A 193 7.80 -2.22 -18.19
N GLU A 194 8.75 -3.18 -18.17
CA GLU A 194 8.90 -4.15 -19.25
C GLU A 194 7.63 -4.96 -19.50
N LEU A 195 6.96 -5.40 -18.43
CA LEU A 195 5.75 -6.22 -18.50
C LEU A 195 4.46 -5.40 -18.62
N GLY A 196 4.54 -4.08 -18.56
CA GLY A 196 3.37 -3.20 -18.56
C GLY A 196 2.48 -3.38 -17.32
N ILE A 197 3.08 -3.55 -16.13
CA ILE A 197 2.41 -3.72 -14.84
C ILE A 197 2.50 -2.40 -14.07
N GLY A 198 1.39 -1.96 -13.46
CA GLY A 198 1.36 -0.79 -12.60
C GLY A 198 1.97 -1.04 -11.22
N PHE A 199 2.34 0.04 -10.54
CA PHE A 199 2.96 -0.03 -9.23
C PHE A 199 2.15 0.70 -8.17
N VAL A 200 1.89 0.03 -7.04
CA VAL A 200 1.11 0.54 -5.91
C VAL A 200 2.00 0.64 -4.67
N PRO A 201 2.67 1.79 -4.43
CA PRO A 201 3.45 2.03 -3.23
C PRO A 201 2.60 2.03 -1.96
N TYR A 202 2.85 1.10 -1.04
CA TYR A 202 2.33 1.22 0.32
C TYR A 202 3.35 1.86 1.26
N SER A 203 2.89 2.40 2.39
CA SER A 203 3.69 3.18 3.35
C SER A 203 4.53 4.30 2.70
N PRO A 204 3.99 5.07 1.74
CA PRO A 204 4.76 6.08 1.00
C PRO A 204 5.23 7.25 1.86
N LEU A 205 4.67 7.38 3.07
CA LEU A 205 5.07 8.36 4.10
C LEU A 205 6.02 7.77 5.15
N GLY A 206 6.68 6.64 4.87
CA GLY A 206 7.56 6.00 5.85
C GLY A 206 6.83 5.66 7.15
N ARG A 207 5.61 5.15 7.06
CA ARG A 207 4.73 4.87 8.21
C ARG A 207 4.43 6.10 9.08
N GLY A 208 4.34 7.26 8.46
CA GLY A 208 4.09 8.54 9.10
C GLY A 208 5.35 9.29 9.53
N PHE A 209 6.54 8.70 9.45
CA PHE A 209 7.78 9.34 9.90
C PHE A 209 8.16 10.55 9.03
N LEU A 210 7.98 10.43 7.71
CA LEU A 210 8.26 11.48 6.74
C LEU A 210 7.29 12.68 6.80
N THR A 211 6.27 12.62 7.65
CA THR A 211 5.39 13.78 7.92
C THR A 211 6.01 14.79 8.88
N GLY A 212 7.11 14.41 9.58
CA GLY A 212 7.75 15.23 10.57
C GLY A 212 6.98 15.36 11.90
N GLN A 213 5.83 14.67 12.06
CA GLN A 213 5.00 14.76 13.29
C GLN A 213 5.50 13.83 14.41
N ILE A 214 6.25 12.78 14.09
CA ILE A 214 6.80 11.84 15.04
C ILE A 214 8.19 12.34 15.44
N ARG A 215 8.35 12.77 16.68
CA ARG A 215 9.59 13.41 17.17
C ARG A 215 10.31 12.60 18.23
N ARG A 216 9.58 11.72 18.94
CA ARG A 216 10.10 10.90 20.03
C ARG A 216 9.51 9.51 19.97
N PHE A 217 10.24 8.53 20.47
CA PHE A 217 9.75 7.14 20.51
C PHE A 217 8.47 7.01 21.35
N GLU A 218 8.31 7.85 22.37
CA GLU A 218 7.15 7.90 23.25
C GLU A 218 5.89 8.43 22.56
N ASP A 219 6.01 9.05 21.39
CA ASP A 219 4.86 9.49 20.59
C ASP A 219 4.05 8.31 20.04
N PHE A 220 4.63 7.09 20.04
CA PHE A 220 3.91 5.87 19.65
C PHE A 220 3.10 5.31 20.81
N ALA A 221 1.83 4.94 20.54
CA ALA A 221 1.00 4.19 21.49
C ALA A 221 1.68 2.87 21.91
N PRO A 222 1.42 2.34 23.13
CA PRO A 222 2.08 1.13 23.64
C PRO A 222 1.92 -0.11 22.72
N ASP A 223 0.81 -0.23 22.03
CA ASP A 223 0.46 -1.31 21.09
C ASP A 223 0.80 -1.01 19.64
N ASP A 224 1.39 0.15 19.36
CA ASP A 224 1.76 0.56 18.00
C ASP A 224 2.85 -0.35 17.43
N TYR A 225 2.60 -0.88 16.23
CA TYR A 225 3.53 -1.75 15.51
C TYR A 225 4.93 -1.14 15.35
N ARG A 226 5.01 0.20 15.15
CA ARG A 226 6.27 0.92 14.92
C ARG A 226 7.25 0.79 16.09
N ARG A 227 6.74 0.57 17.32
CA ARG A 227 7.60 0.32 18.48
C ARG A 227 8.48 -0.92 18.35
N ARG A 228 8.15 -1.85 17.45
CA ARG A 228 8.89 -3.10 17.20
C ARG A 228 9.67 -3.10 15.89
N ALA A 229 9.47 -2.08 15.05
CA ALA A 229 10.12 -2.02 13.74
C ALA A 229 11.52 -1.41 13.85
N PRO A 230 12.58 -2.02 13.25
CA PRO A 230 13.98 -1.62 13.44
C PRO A 230 14.28 -0.16 13.13
N ARG A 231 13.62 0.43 12.15
CA ARG A 231 13.80 1.84 11.75
C ARG A 231 13.43 2.84 12.83
N PHE A 232 12.61 2.44 13.81
CA PHE A 232 12.09 3.32 14.85
C PHE A 232 12.74 3.07 16.20
N GLN A 233 13.82 2.28 16.28
CA GLN A 233 14.45 1.92 17.55
C GLN A 233 15.85 2.50 17.69
N GLY A 234 16.20 2.92 18.92
CA GLY A 234 17.55 3.31 19.30
C GLY A 234 18.17 4.36 18.36
N ASP A 235 19.41 4.14 17.99
CA ASP A 235 20.16 5.04 17.10
C ASP A 235 19.56 5.18 15.71
N ASN A 236 18.82 4.16 15.23
CA ASN A 236 18.13 4.24 13.94
C ASN A 236 17.07 5.33 13.96
N PHE A 237 16.34 5.47 15.08
CA PHE A 237 15.33 6.51 15.22
C PHE A 237 15.96 7.91 15.03
N GLN A 238 17.07 8.19 15.70
CA GLN A 238 17.74 9.50 15.62
C GLN A 238 18.28 9.79 14.21
N LYS A 239 18.91 8.80 13.57
CA LYS A 239 19.40 8.95 12.20
C LYS A 239 18.26 9.23 11.20
N ASN A 240 17.15 8.51 11.34
CA ASN A 240 15.99 8.69 10.50
C ASN A 240 15.25 10.02 10.80
N LEU A 241 15.29 10.49 12.05
CA LEU A 241 14.75 11.80 12.40
C LEU A 241 15.49 12.94 11.70
N ALA A 242 16.83 12.85 11.64
CA ALA A 242 17.63 13.84 10.89
C ALA A 242 17.28 13.85 9.39
N LEU A 243 16.98 12.69 8.80
CA LEU A 243 16.49 12.62 7.42
C LEU A 243 15.12 13.29 7.27
N ALA A 244 14.18 12.99 8.18
CA ALA A 244 12.84 13.61 8.17
C ALA A 244 12.91 15.13 8.36
N ASP A 245 13.84 15.65 9.17
CA ASP A 245 14.05 17.09 9.36
C ASP A 245 14.50 17.76 8.06
N ARG A 246 15.44 17.15 7.33
CA ARG A 246 15.89 17.68 6.03
C ARG A 246 14.74 17.69 4.99
N VAL A 247 13.89 16.66 4.98
CA VAL A 247 12.68 16.65 4.14
C VAL A 247 11.74 17.78 4.53
N ALA A 248 11.58 18.05 5.84
CA ALA A 248 10.72 19.12 6.34
C ALA A 248 11.25 20.52 5.97
N GLU A 249 12.56 20.73 6.02
CA GLU A 249 13.18 22.01 5.59
C GLU A 249 12.92 22.27 4.10
N MET A 250 13.11 21.27 3.25
CA MET A 250 12.86 21.39 1.82
C MET A 250 11.36 21.62 1.51
N ALA A 251 10.47 20.91 2.19
CA ALA A 251 9.03 21.11 2.08
C ALA A 251 8.62 22.54 2.46
N LYS A 252 9.17 23.06 3.55
CA LYS A 252 8.96 24.45 4.00
C LYS A 252 9.42 25.45 2.94
N ALA A 253 10.59 25.25 2.35
CA ALA A 253 11.10 26.13 1.27
C ALA A 253 10.19 26.12 0.04
N LYS A 254 9.55 24.98 -0.26
CA LYS A 254 8.57 24.83 -1.36
C LYS A 254 7.16 25.33 -1.00
N GLY A 255 6.87 25.59 0.27
CA GLY A 255 5.54 26.01 0.73
C GLY A 255 4.51 24.86 0.79
N VAL A 256 4.96 23.63 1.01
CA VAL A 256 4.12 22.43 1.16
C VAL A 256 4.43 21.71 2.48
N THR A 257 3.60 20.73 2.86
CA THR A 257 3.92 19.90 4.02
C THR A 257 4.97 18.82 3.67
N PRO A 258 5.72 18.30 4.66
CA PRO A 258 6.66 17.20 4.41
C PRO A 258 6.00 15.97 3.80
N GLY A 259 4.78 15.62 4.26
CA GLY A 259 3.99 14.53 3.69
C GLY A 259 3.63 14.75 2.22
N GLN A 260 3.25 15.98 1.86
CA GLN A 260 2.98 16.35 0.47
C GLN A 260 4.23 16.26 -0.40
N LEU A 261 5.39 16.72 0.09
CA LEU A 261 6.64 16.59 -0.64
C LEU A 261 7.01 15.13 -0.89
N ALA A 262 6.90 14.29 0.15
CA ALA A 262 7.21 12.85 0.05
C ALA A 262 6.30 12.13 -0.94
N LEU A 263 4.99 12.42 -0.92
CA LEU A 263 4.03 11.85 -1.88
C LEU A 263 4.26 12.37 -3.31
N ALA A 264 4.52 13.66 -3.47
CA ALA A 264 4.80 14.27 -4.77
C ALA A 264 6.06 13.64 -5.41
N TRP A 265 7.07 13.33 -4.59
CA TRP A 265 8.25 12.63 -5.07
C TRP A 265 7.90 11.21 -5.57
N VAL A 266 7.10 10.44 -4.83
CA VAL A 266 6.64 9.11 -5.27
C VAL A 266 5.86 9.22 -6.58
N LEU A 267 4.96 10.19 -6.69
CA LEU A 267 4.16 10.43 -7.90
C LEU A 267 5.01 10.82 -9.11
N ALA A 268 6.13 11.51 -8.89
CA ALA A 268 7.04 11.94 -9.94
C ALA A 268 7.88 10.79 -10.53
N GLN A 269 7.91 9.63 -9.88
CA GLN A 269 8.68 8.47 -10.38
C GLN A 269 8.05 7.77 -11.60
N GLY A 270 6.76 8.01 -11.89
CA GLY A 270 6.10 7.48 -13.10
C GLY A 270 4.59 7.64 -13.09
N GLN A 271 4.00 7.65 -14.29
CA GLN A 271 2.54 7.66 -14.47
C GLN A 271 1.89 6.29 -14.21
N ASP A 272 2.71 5.25 -14.12
CA ASP A 272 2.40 3.87 -13.79
C ASP A 272 2.33 3.61 -12.27
N ILE A 273 2.48 4.67 -11.45
CA ILE A 273 2.60 4.58 -9.98
C ILE A 273 1.42 5.28 -9.29
N ALA A 274 0.70 4.58 -8.39
CA ALA A 274 -0.38 5.13 -7.60
C ALA A 274 -0.20 4.75 -6.11
N PRO A 275 0.38 5.63 -5.27
CA PRO A 275 0.60 5.37 -3.85
C PRO A 275 -0.72 5.33 -3.08
N ILE A 276 -0.74 4.51 -2.01
CA ILE A 276 -1.86 4.33 -1.10
C ILE A 276 -1.51 4.75 0.35
N PRO A 277 -1.28 6.06 0.61
CA PRO A 277 -1.04 6.52 1.97
C PRO A 277 -2.19 6.15 2.89
N GLY A 278 -1.86 5.60 4.07
CA GLY A 278 -2.86 5.26 5.08
C GLY A 278 -3.40 6.51 5.77
N SER A 279 -4.71 6.63 5.88
CA SER A 279 -5.36 7.69 6.63
C SER A 279 -6.60 7.18 7.35
N LYS A 280 -6.80 7.60 8.60
CA LYS A 280 -8.00 7.35 9.39
C LYS A 280 -8.65 8.65 9.90
N ARG A 281 -8.22 9.80 9.34
CA ARG A 281 -8.72 11.14 9.64
C ARG A 281 -8.86 11.93 8.36
N ARG A 282 -9.95 12.67 8.22
CA ARG A 282 -10.23 13.51 7.03
C ARG A 282 -9.13 14.52 6.76
N SER A 283 -8.56 15.16 7.79
CA SER A 283 -7.50 16.15 7.63
C SER A 283 -6.23 15.58 6.98
N HIS A 284 -5.81 14.35 7.39
CA HIS A 284 -4.65 13.69 6.79
C HIS A 284 -4.96 13.21 5.36
N LEU A 285 -6.19 12.78 5.09
CA LEU A 285 -6.61 12.42 3.74
C LEU A 285 -6.56 13.64 2.81
N GLU A 286 -7.09 14.78 3.23
CA GLU A 286 -7.09 16.03 2.46
C GLU A 286 -5.67 16.51 2.16
N GLU A 287 -4.77 16.45 3.16
CA GLU A 287 -3.35 16.73 2.99
C GLU A 287 -2.71 15.81 1.96
N ASN A 288 -2.94 14.50 2.06
CA ASN A 288 -2.39 13.50 1.14
C ASN A 288 -2.94 13.66 -0.29
N ALA A 289 -4.23 13.93 -0.42
CA ALA A 289 -4.88 14.15 -1.73
C ALA A 289 -4.31 15.39 -2.45
N ALA A 290 -4.03 16.46 -1.70
CA ALA A 290 -3.45 17.68 -2.25
C ALA A 290 -2.02 17.49 -2.75
N ALA A 291 -1.31 16.43 -2.36
CA ALA A 291 0.01 16.12 -2.89
C ALA A 291 0.02 15.88 -4.42
N ALA A 292 -1.11 15.47 -5.01
CA ALA A 292 -1.24 15.29 -6.46
C ALA A 292 -1.11 16.61 -7.24
N GLU A 293 -1.34 17.76 -6.60
CA GLU A 293 -1.20 19.09 -7.21
C GLU A 293 0.25 19.61 -7.13
N VAL A 294 1.11 19.00 -6.29
CA VAL A 294 2.49 19.43 -6.08
C VAL A 294 3.36 18.95 -7.24
N LYS A 295 3.87 19.89 -8.03
CA LYS A 295 4.79 19.59 -9.14
C LYS A 295 6.23 19.84 -8.69
N LEU A 296 7.08 18.84 -8.93
CA LEU A 296 8.52 18.91 -8.65
C LEU A 296 9.27 19.19 -9.96
N THR A 297 10.14 20.18 -9.93
CA THR A 297 11.07 20.46 -11.03
C THR A 297 12.21 19.45 -11.05
N ALA A 298 12.92 19.33 -12.18
CA ALA A 298 14.10 18.46 -12.29
C ALA A 298 15.18 18.81 -11.24
N ARG A 299 15.36 20.09 -10.93
CA ARG A 299 16.28 20.55 -9.89
C ARG A 299 15.85 20.07 -8.50
N GLU A 300 14.58 20.23 -8.15
CA GLU A 300 14.06 19.77 -6.86
C GLU A 300 14.16 18.25 -6.72
N LEU A 301 13.94 17.49 -7.79
CA LEU A 301 14.12 16.04 -7.79
C LEU A 301 15.59 15.67 -7.54
N GLN A 302 16.53 16.38 -8.12
CA GLN A 302 17.96 16.19 -7.86
C GLN A 302 18.33 16.55 -6.42
N GLU A 303 17.82 17.66 -5.89
CA GLU A 303 18.04 18.09 -4.50
C GLU A 303 17.46 17.04 -3.50
N ILE A 304 16.32 16.43 -3.82
CA ILE A 304 15.75 15.32 -3.03
C ILE A 304 16.64 14.08 -3.11
N GLU A 305 17.22 13.75 -4.27
CA GLU A 305 18.14 12.62 -4.43
C GLU A 305 19.39 12.77 -3.57
N GLU A 306 19.95 13.97 -3.51
CA GLU A 306 21.11 14.29 -2.67
C GLU A 306 20.76 14.28 -1.18
N LEU A 307 19.52 14.67 -0.84
CA LEU A 307 19.01 14.69 0.53
C LEU A 307 18.72 13.29 1.08
N ALA A 308 18.09 12.46 0.27
CA ALA A 308 17.61 11.12 0.62
C ALA A 308 18.07 10.08 -0.43
N PRO A 309 19.39 9.84 -0.57
CA PRO A 309 19.90 8.86 -1.50
C PRO A 309 19.42 7.45 -1.14
N ARG A 310 19.54 6.51 -2.07
CA ARG A 310 19.24 5.11 -1.82
C ARG A 310 20.00 4.60 -0.59
N GLY A 311 19.32 3.87 0.29
CA GLY A 311 19.90 3.37 1.53
C GLY A 311 20.08 4.41 2.64
N ALA A 312 19.56 5.63 2.50
CA ALA A 312 19.68 6.67 3.53
C ALA A 312 18.98 6.32 4.85
N ALA A 313 17.93 5.50 4.82
CA ALA A 313 17.22 5.10 6.02
C ALA A 313 18.02 4.06 6.83
N ALA A 314 18.20 4.34 8.13
CA ALA A 314 18.84 3.43 9.05
C ALA A 314 17.89 2.32 9.51
N GLY A 315 18.37 1.09 9.55
CA GLY A 315 17.62 -0.09 9.99
C GLY A 315 16.80 -0.76 8.89
N LEU A 316 16.54 -2.05 9.09
CA LEU A 316 15.72 -2.86 8.19
C LEU A 316 14.27 -2.36 8.19
N ARG A 317 13.57 -2.46 7.06
CA ARG A 317 12.15 -2.04 6.94
C ARG A 317 11.19 -2.91 7.76
N TYR A 318 11.58 -4.17 8.00
CA TYR A 318 10.88 -5.13 8.85
C TYR A 318 11.85 -5.85 9.78
N PRO A 319 11.39 -6.42 10.91
CA PRO A 319 12.12 -7.44 11.61
C PRO A 319 12.45 -8.63 10.69
N GLU A 320 13.57 -9.30 10.89
CA GLU A 320 14.05 -10.38 10.00
C GLU A 320 13.00 -11.46 9.73
N ALA A 321 12.24 -11.87 10.76
CA ALA A 321 11.18 -12.86 10.59
C ALA A 321 10.09 -12.42 9.60
N ALA A 322 9.78 -11.13 9.56
CA ALA A 322 8.79 -10.58 8.62
C ALA A 322 9.38 -10.33 7.22
N LEU A 323 10.70 -10.09 7.11
CA LEU A 323 11.39 -10.03 5.82
C LEU A 323 11.35 -11.37 5.09
N ARG A 324 11.44 -12.49 5.83
CA ARG A 324 11.34 -13.84 5.25
C ARG A 324 9.97 -14.14 4.64
N MET A 325 8.96 -13.33 4.91
CA MET A 325 7.63 -13.42 4.28
C MET A 325 7.54 -12.63 2.97
N THR A 326 8.60 -11.97 2.55
CA THR A 326 8.69 -11.31 1.24
C THR A 326 9.49 -12.18 0.29
N ASP A 327 9.18 -12.09 -1.00
CA ASP A 327 9.86 -12.83 -2.07
C ASP A 327 10.91 -11.92 -2.77
N LEU A 328 11.49 -10.99 -2.00
CA LEU A 328 12.42 -9.95 -2.47
C LEU A 328 13.85 -10.25 -2.05
#